data_b13fe9d674e5d61da219c2c7af8ca303
#
_entry.id   b13fe9d674e5d61da219c2c7af8ca303
#
_cell.length_a   1.000
_cell.length_b   1.000
_cell.length_c   1.000
_cell.angle_alpha   90.00
_cell.angle_beta   90.00
_cell.angle_gamma   90.00
#
_symmetry.space_group_name_H-M   'P 1'
#
loop_
_entity.id
_entity.type
_entity.pdbx_description
1 polymer ?
#
loop_
_entity_poly.entity_id
_entity_poly.type
_entity_poly.pdbx_seq_one_letter_code
_entity_poly.pdbx_strand_id
1 'polypeptide(L)'
;MIINLNKKNLWLTSYLHLFHSNIIKYCNIPYPNCFSMNKDIIDTINKNIHQDDLLINLGDIGFNSVKYITDELSKINCNQIFVSGNHDRKSLINALIEKYIVFEKQTILDVYFNDIHYKVHLAHNPDDIQYNNEENSIFLYGHLHDKEVENKRFNQMNVGWDQFGRPVELKEIINIIKQNKRMQL
;
A
#
# COMPACT_ATOMS: atom_id res chain seq x y z
N MET A 1 -7.18 8.72 11.61
CA MET A 1 -7.75 7.42 12.11
C MET A 1 -6.79 6.86 13.13
N ILE A 2 -7.31 6.25 14.21
CA ILE A 2 -6.50 5.67 15.27
C ILE A 2 -6.47 4.14 15.14
N ILE A 3 -5.28 3.55 15.14
CA ILE A 3 -5.05 2.10 15.02
C ILE A 3 -4.14 1.62 16.16
N ASN A 4 -4.54 0.52 16.80
CA ASN A 4 -3.71 -0.15 17.82
C ASN A 4 -3.22 -1.50 17.28
N LEU A 5 -1.94 -1.57 16.94
CA LEU A 5 -1.30 -2.76 16.36
C LEU A 5 -1.15 -3.93 17.34
N ASN A 6 -1.34 -3.71 18.64
CA ASN A 6 -1.39 -4.81 19.60
C ASN A 6 -2.71 -5.60 19.53
N LYS A 7 -3.74 -5.01 18.88
CA LYS A 7 -5.07 -5.61 18.75
C LYS A 7 -5.43 -6.03 17.32
N LYS A 8 -4.85 -5.37 16.31
CA LYS A 8 -5.19 -5.58 14.90
C LYS A 8 -3.95 -5.34 14.04
N ASN A 9 -3.72 -6.19 13.04
CA ASN A 9 -2.64 -5.96 12.09
C ASN A 9 -3.06 -4.96 11.01
N LEU A 10 -2.10 -4.19 10.56
CA LEU A 10 -2.21 -3.27 9.45
C LEU A 10 -1.20 -3.67 8.38
N TRP A 11 -1.70 -3.90 7.18
CA TRP A 11 -0.94 -4.29 6.01
C TRP A 11 -0.99 -3.17 4.97
N LEU A 12 0.10 -3.02 4.23
CA LEU A 12 0.23 -2.01 3.19
C LEU A 12 0.65 -2.66 1.88
N THR A 13 0.17 -2.07 0.80
CA THR A 13 0.56 -2.38 -0.57
C THR A 13 0.32 -1.18 -1.47
N SER A 14 0.84 -1.21 -2.67
CA SER A 14 0.56 -0.32 -3.79
C SER A 14 0.85 -1.06 -5.09
N TYR A 15 0.46 -0.52 -6.25
CA TYR A 15 0.84 -1.09 -7.53
C TYR A 15 0.34 -2.51 -7.78
N LEU A 16 -0.91 -2.79 -7.45
CA LEU A 16 -1.50 -4.07 -7.82
C LEU A 16 -1.67 -4.20 -9.34
N HIS A 17 -1.90 -3.07 -10.03
CA HIS A 17 -2.04 -3.01 -11.48
C HIS A 17 -2.94 -4.12 -12.05
N LEU A 18 -4.04 -4.44 -11.36
CA LEU A 18 -4.96 -5.48 -11.76
C LEU A 18 -5.41 -5.27 -13.23
N PHE A 19 -5.37 -6.33 -14.02
CA PHE A 19 -5.71 -6.33 -15.45
C PHE A 19 -4.82 -5.48 -16.36
N HIS A 20 -3.65 -5.03 -15.89
CA HIS A 20 -2.71 -4.25 -16.69
C HIS A 20 -1.76 -5.15 -17.49
N SER A 21 -2.17 -5.63 -18.66
CA SER A 21 -1.37 -6.57 -19.47
C SER A 21 0.01 -6.02 -19.85
N ASN A 22 0.13 -4.70 -20.05
CA ASN A 22 1.41 -4.11 -20.45
C ASN A 22 2.43 -4.02 -19.30
N ILE A 23 1.98 -3.97 -18.02
CA ILE A 23 2.91 -3.93 -16.90
C ILE A 23 3.79 -5.18 -16.83
N ILE A 24 3.26 -6.33 -17.26
CA ILE A 24 3.99 -7.59 -17.35
C ILE A 24 5.23 -7.42 -18.22
N LYS A 25 5.09 -6.70 -19.34
CA LYS A 25 6.22 -6.43 -20.26
C LYS A 25 7.13 -5.33 -19.74
N TYR A 26 6.57 -4.24 -19.21
CA TYR A 26 7.33 -3.07 -18.76
C TYR A 26 8.22 -3.39 -17.56
N CYS A 27 7.73 -4.20 -16.63
CA CYS A 27 8.45 -4.59 -15.42
C CYS A 27 9.05 -6.01 -15.52
N ASN A 28 9.00 -6.65 -16.70
CA ASN A 28 9.51 -8.02 -16.92
C ASN A 28 9.00 -9.02 -15.85
N ILE A 29 7.69 -8.93 -15.51
CA ILE A 29 7.07 -9.74 -14.46
C ILE A 29 6.83 -11.17 -15.02
N PRO A 30 7.10 -12.24 -14.27
CA PRO A 30 7.08 -13.63 -14.79
C PRO A 30 5.66 -14.24 -14.86
N TYR A 31 4.68 -13.48 -15.37
CA TYR A 31 3.32 -14.00 -15.58
C TYR A 31 3.00 -14.13 -17.06
N PRO A 32 2.33 -15.20 -17.50
CA PRO A 32 1.93 -15.39 -18.90
C PRO A 32 0.86 -14.37 -19.36
N ASN A 33 0.07 -13.85 -18.45
CA ASN A 33 -0.99 -12.85 -18.70
C ASN A 33 -1.47 -12.19 -17.41
N CYS A 34 -2.26 -11.11 -17.54
CA CYS A 34 -2.76 -10.35 -16.40
C CYS A 34 -3.77 -11.14 -15.52
N PHE A 35 -4.46 -12.14 -16.06
CA PHE A 35 -5.39 -12.94 -15.25
C PHE A 35 -4.64 -13.84 -14.25
N SER A 36 -3.53 -14.46 -14.71
CA SER A 36 -2.66 -15.25 -13.83
C SER A 36 -2.01 -14.36 -12.77
N MET A 37 -1.58 -13.15 -13.17
CA MET A 37 -1.03 -12.14 -12.25
C MET A 37 -2.06 -11.73 -11.20
N ASN A 38 -3.28 -11.37 -11.61
CA ASN A 38 -4.35 -10.98 -10.69
C ASN A 38 -4.65 -12.09 -9.69
N LYS A 39 -4.80 -13.32 -10.18
CA LYS A 39 -5.08 -14.47 -9.32
C LYS A 39 -4.00 -14.63 -8.25
N ASP A 40 -2.73 -14.60 -8.63
CA ASP A 40 -1.61 -14.76 -7.70
C ASP A 40 -1.54 -13.62 -6.69
N ILE A 41 -1.79 -12.37 -7.12
CA ILE A 41 -1.87 -11.21 -6.23
C ILE A 41 -2.96 -11.42 -5.17
N ILE A 42 -4.18 -11.77 -5.57
CA ILE A 42 -5.30 -11.97 -4.65
C ILE A 42 -5.05 -13.17 -3.71
N ASP A 43 -4.56 -14.27 -4.25
CA ASP A 43 -4.22 -15.47 -3.46
C ASP A 43 -3.13 -15.14 -2.43
N THR A 44 -2.10 -14.37 -2.83
CA THR A 44 -1.02 -13.94 -1.94
C THR A 44 -1.53 -13.01 -0.84
N ILE A 45 -2.41 -12.06 -1.16
CA ILE A 45 -3.05 -11.20 -0.15
C ILE A 45 -3.82 -12.05 0.84
N ASN A 46 -4.71 -12.93 0.38
CA ASN A 46 -5.56 -13.77 1.23
C ASN A 46 -4.79 -14.80 2.06
N LYS A 47 -3.61 -15.22 1.59
CA LYS A 47 -2.71 -16.12 2.33
C LYS A 47 -2.03 -15.41 3.51
N ASN A 48 -1.68 -14.13 3.36
CA ASN A 48 -0.91 -13.38 4.35
C ASN A 48 -1.79 -12.60 5.35
N ILE A 49 -3.00 -12.21 4.96
CA ILE A 49 -3.85 -11.28 5.71
C ILE A 49 -5.10 -11.99 6.21
N HIS A 50 -5.35 -11.91 7.51
CA HIS A 50 -6.57 -12.45 8.12
C HIS A 50 -7.77 -11.53 7.90
N GLN A 51 -8.98 -12.10 7.96
CA GLN A 51 -10.23 -11.35 7.69
C GLN A 51 -10.46 -10.14 8.62
N ASP A 52 -9.94 -10.18 9.85
CA ASP A 52 -10.08 -9.10 10.83
C ASP A 52 -9.01 -8.03 10.69
N ASP A 53 -7.98 -8.27 9.87
CA ASP A 53 -6.91 -7.32 9.61
C ASP A 53 -7.37 -6.20 8.66
N LEU A 54 -6.53 -5.18 8.52
CA LEU A 54 -6.76 -4.05 7.64
C LEU A 54 -5.66 -4.00 6.57
N LEU A 55 -6.06 -3.97 5.31
CA LEU A 55 -5.18 -3.69 4.18
C LEU A 55 -5.39 -2.26 3.69
N ILE A 56 -4.33 -1.48 3.59
CA ILE A 56 -4.35 -0.18 2.92
C ILE A 56 -3.58 -0.28 1.62
N ASN A 57 -4.26 -0.01 0.51
CA ASN A 57 -3.67 0.08 -0.82
C ASN A 57 -3.37 1.56 -1.14
N LEU A 58 -2.12 1.87 -1.44
CA LEU A 58 -1.65 3.21 -1.76
C LEU A 58 -1.70 3.50 -3.27
N GLY A 59 -2.76 3.03 -3.95
CA GLY A 59 -3.08 3.42 -5.33
C GLY A 59 -2.47 2.57 -6.43
N ASP A 60 -2.81 2.94 -7.66
CA ASP A 60 -2.55 2.21 -8.89
C ASP A 60 -3.12 0.80 -8.84
N ILE A 61 -4.43 0.77 -8.57
CA ILE A 61 -5.19 -0.45 -8.27
C ILE A 61 -5.35 -1.33 -9.50
N GLY A 62 -5.69 -0.72 -10.66
CA GLY A 62 -5.90 -1.54 -11.86
C GLY A 62 -6.32 -0.79 -13.12
N PHE A 63 -6.29 -1.53 -14.25
CA PHE A 63 -6.48 -1.02 -15.62
C PHE A 63 -7.52 -1.84 -16.40
N ASN A 64 -8.80 -1.71 -16.04
CA ASN A 64 -9.89 -2.31 -16.79
C ASN A 64 -11.22 -1.58 -16.51
N SER A 65 -12.35 -2.14 -16.89
CA SER A 65 -13.63 -1.62 -16.47
C SER A 65 -13.75 -1.65 -14.94
N VAL A 66 -14.48 -0.69 -14.39
CA VAL A 66 -14.73 -0.59 -12.95
C VAL A 66 -15.24 -1.91 -12.38
N LYS A 67 -16.19 -2.55 -13.08
CA LYS A 67 -16.78 -3.82 -12.67
C LYS A 67 -15.72 -4.92 -12.48
N TYR A 68 -14.82 -5.12 -13.43
CA TYR A 68 -13.80 -6.17 -13.32
C TYR A 68 -12.86 -5.93 -12.14
N ILE A 69 -12.44 -4.67 -11.93
CA ILE A 69 -11.56 -4.31 -10.82
C ILE A 69 -12.27 -4.52 -9.48
N THR A 70 -13.51 -4.04 -9.33
CA THR A 70 -14.27 -4.19 -8.08
C THR A 70 -14.63 -5.64 -7.78
N ASP A 71 -14.94 -6.44 -8.81
CA ASP A 71 -15.18 -7.87 -8.66
C ASP A 71 -13.90 -8.58 -8.17
N GLU A 72 -12.71 -8.20 -8.67
CA GLU A 72 -11.45 -8.79 -8.23
C GLU A 72 -11.11 -8.38 -6.79
N LEU A 73 -11.24 -7.10 -6.45
CA LEU A 73 -11.03 -6.60 -5.08
C LEU A 73 -11.99 -7.24 -4.06
N SER A 74 -13.20 -7.60 -4.48
CA SER A 74 -14.18 -8.25 -3.60
C SER A 74 -13.79 -9.67 -3.16
N LYS A 75 -12.81 -10.29 -3.82
CA LYS A 75 -12.25 -11.59 -3.45
C LYS A 75 -11.23 -11.50 -2.31
N ILE A 76 -10.81 -10.28 -1.96
CA ILE A 76 -9.93 -10.05 -0.81
C ILE A 76 -10.76 -10.15 0.46
N ASN A 77 -10.35 -11.03 1.37
CA ASN A 77 -11.15 -11.44 2.54
C ASN A 77 -11.05 -10.48 3.75
N CYS A 78 -10.21 -9.44 3.69
CA CYS A 78 -10.02 -8.51 4.80
C CYS A 78 -10.67 -7.14 4.55
N ASN A 79 -10.68 -6.28 5.59
CA ASN A 79 -11.09 -4.89 5.44
C ASN A 79 -10.09 -4.12 4.58
N GLN A 80 -10.58 -3.26 3.69
CA GLN A 80 -9.75 -2.52 2.75
C GLN A 80 -9.98 -1.01 2.87
N ILE A 81 -8.88 -0.25 2.74
CA ILE A 81 -8.86 1.21 2.60
C ILE A 81 -7.97 1.53 1.40
N PHE A 82 -8.29 2.62 0.70
CA PHE A 82 -7.55 3.04 -0.49
C PHE A 82 -7.05 4.48 -0.36
N VAL A 83 -5.87 4.73 -0.90
CA VAL A 83 -5.39 6.05 -1.28
C VAL A 83 -5.31 6.04 -2.80
N SER A 84 -5.88 7.04 -3.49
CA SER A 84 -5.90 7.01 -4.95
C SER A 84 -4.52 7.24 -5.56
N GLY A 85 -4.18 6.45 -6.58
CA GLY A 85 -3.01 6.63 -7.42
C GLY A 85 -3.30 7.52 -8.64
N ASN A 86 -2.25 7.95 -9.33
CA ASN A 86 -2.38 8.80 -10.50
C ASN A 86 -2.98 8.08 -11.72
N HIS A 87 -2.94 6.75 -11.74
CA HIS A 87 -3.58 5.93 -12.78
C HIS A 87 -5.00 5.48 -12.41
N ASP A 88 -5.46 5.72 -11.19
CA ASP A 88 -6.80 5.35 -10.75
C ASP A 88 -7.83 6.34 -11.30
N ARG A 89 -8.61 5.87 -12.28
CA ARG A 89 -9.62 6.71 -12.95
C ARG A 89 -10.70 7.16 -11.98
N LYS A 90 -11.22 8.38 -12.14
CA LYS A 90 -12.29 8.94 -11.32
C LYS A 90 -13.51 8.02 -11.20
N SER A 91 -13.86 7.29 -12.27
CA SER A 91 -14.95 6.31 -12.25
C SER A 91 -14.69 5.14 -11.30
N LEU A 92 -13.44 4.67 -11.19
CA LEU A 92 -13.06 3.63 -10.23
C LEU A 92 -13.12 4.19 -8.80
N ILE A 93 -12.54 5.36 -8.57
CA ILE A 93 -12.57 6.01 -7.25
C ILE A 93 -14.01 6.22 -6.77
N ASN A 94 -14.92 6.72 -7.62
CA ASN A 94 -16.32 6.89 -7.27
C ASN A 94 -16.98 5.55 -6.86
N ALA A 95 -16.72 4.47 -7.58
CA ALA A 95 -17.26 3.15 -7.22
C ALA A 95 -16.67 2.59 -5.92
N LEU A 96 -15.39 2.88 -5.64
CA LEU A 96 -14.76 2.46 -4.38
C LEU A 96 -15.31 3.22 -3.17
N ILE A 97 -15.59 4.52 -3.29
CA ILE A 97 -16.16 5.34 -2.21
C ILE A 97 -17.52 4.81 -1.75
N GLU A 98 -18.30 4.18 -2.62
CA GLU A 98 -19.59 3.57 -2.26
C GLU A 98 -19.45 2.41 -1.26
N LYS A 99 -18.28 1.77 -1.19
CA LYS A 99 -18.06 0.55 -0.41
C LYS A 99 -16.91 0.65 0.60
N TYR A 100 -15.92 1.48 0.33
CA TYR A 100 -14.68 1.57 1.09
C TYR A 100 -14.36 3.00 1.51
N ILE A 101 -13.46 3.15 2.48
CA ILE A 101 -12.83 4.44 2.78
C ILE A 101 -11.76 4.70 1.70
N VAL A 102 -11.84 5.86 1.06
CA VAL A 102 -10.88 6.28 0.02
C VAL A 102 -10.36 7.69 0.34
N PHE A 103 -9.06 7.87 0.30
CA PHE A 103 -8.38 9.16 0.41
C PHE A 103 -7.84 9.59 -0.95
N GLU A 104 -8.03 10.85 -1.34
CA GLU A 104 -7.68 11.32 -2.69
C GLU A 104 -6.17 11.45 -2.93
N LYS A 105 -5.39 11.88 -1.92
CA LYS A 105 -3.95 12.11 -2.10
C LYS A 105 -3.11 11.50 -0.99
N GLN A 106 -3.43 11.87 0.24
CA GLN A 106 -2.68 11.44 1.41
C GLN A 106 -3.61 11.28 2.62
N THR A 107 -3.16 10.51 3.58
CA THR A 107 -3.77 10.44 4.91
C THR A 107 -2.71 10.25 5.99
N ILE A 108 -3.05 10.61 7.20
CA ILE A 108 -2.19 10.39 8.37
C ILE A 108 -2.95 9.50 9.35
N LEU A 109 -2.28 8.45 9.80
CA LEU A 109 -2.79 7.55 10.82
C LEU A 109 -2.06 7.78 12.14
N ASP A 110 -2.81 7.80 13.23
CA ASP A 110 -2.27 7.68 14.58
C ASP A 110 -2.19 6.20 14.94
N VAL A 111 -0.99 5.67 15.09
CA VAL A 111 -0.75 4.25 15.29
C VAL A 111 -0.06 4.02 16.62
N TYR A 112 -0.62 3.11 17.43
CA TYR A 112 -0.04 2.71 18.71
C TYR A 112 0.52 1.28 18.62
N PHE A 113 1.79 1.12 18.98
CA PHE A 113 2.46 -0.17 19.01
C PHE A 113 3.49 -0.21 20.16
N ASN A 114 3.35 -1.17 21.09
CA ASN A 114 4.22 -1.32 22.27
C ASN A 114 4.40 0.00 23.05
N ASP A 115 3.29 0.65 23.38
CA ASP A 115 3.20 1.92 24.11
C ASP A 115 3.84 3.12 23.40
N ILE A 116 4.27 2.97 22.15
CA ILE A 116 4.79 4.06 21.33
C ILE A 116 3.71 4.52 20.36
N HIS A 117 3.53 5.84 20.28
CA HIS A 117 2.69 6.51 19.30
C HIS A 117 3.51 6.85 18.04
N TYR A 118 3.02 6.42 16.88
CA TYR A 118 3.58 6.71 15.56
C TYR A 118 2.59 7.54 14.76
N LYS A 119 3.08 8.54 14.03
CA LYS A 119 2.34 9.20 12.95
C LYS A 119 2.75 8.59 11.62
N VAL A 120 1.85 7.86 10.99
CA VAL A 120 2.11 7.17 9.72
C VAL A 120 1.47 7.96 8.59
N HIS A 121 2.29 8.61 7.78
CA HIS A 121 1.90 9.37 6.61
C HIS A 121 1.85 8.43 5.41
N LEU A 122 0.73 8.40 4.73
CA LEU A 122 0.45 7.51 3.60
C LEU A 122 0.07 8.35 2.38
N ALA A 123 0.74 8.14 1.27
CA ALA A 123 0.38 8.70 -0.02
C ALA A 123 0.71 7.74 -1.16
N HIS A 124 0.11 7.93 -2.33
CA HIS A 124 0.56 7.22 -3.52
C HIS A 124 1.91 7.78 -3.99
N ASN A 125 1.96 9.08 -4.27
CA ASN A 125 3.19 9.76 -4.69
C ASN A 125 3.94 10.31 -3.46
N PRO A 126 5.25 10.03 -3.31
CA PRO A 126 6.06 10.61 -2.23
C PRO A 126 6.05 12.15 -2.22
N ASP A 127 5.85 12.80 -3.37
CA ASP A 127 5.77 14.28 -3.46
C ASP A 127 4.49 14.85 -2.82
N ASP A 128 3.46 14.05 -2.62
CA ASP A 128 2.24 14.45 -1.92
C ASP A 128 2.40 14.41 -0.38
N ILE A 129 3.49 13.82 0.13
CA ILE A 129 3.71 13.70 1.58
C ILE A 129 4.28 15.00 2.15
N GLN A 130 3.62 15.53 3.16
CA GLN A 130 4.16 16.61 3.97
C GLN A 130 5.15 16.04 5.00
N TYR A 131 6.44 16.07 4.66
CA TYR A 131 7.49 15.58 5.54
C TYR A 131 7.70 16.50 6.73
N ASN A 132 7.89 15.92 7.91
CA ASN A 132 8.22 16.62 9.13
C ASN A 132 9.38 15.91 9.87
N ASN A 133 9.82 16.48 10.98
CA ASN A 133 10.84 15.91 11.83
C ASN A 133 10.28 15.48 13.21
N GLU A 134 8.95 15.25 13.29
CA GLU A 134 8.36 14.74 14.52
C GLU A 134 8.87 13.34 14.82
N GLU A 135 9.17 13.08 16.08
CA GLU A 135 9.62 11.78 16.53
C GLU A 135 8.57 10.70 16.21
N ASN A 136 9.03 9.53 15.79
CA ASN A 136 8.20 8.40 15.38
C ASN A 136 7.26 8.67 14.18
N SER A 137 7.54 9.70 13.36
CA SER A 137 6.89 9.82 12.05
C SER A 137 7.44 8.78 11.08
N ILE A 138 6.54 8.17 10.30
CA ILE A 138 6.83 7.19 9.26
C ILE A 138 6.16 7.65 7.97
N PHE A 139 6.87 7.57 6.84
CA PHE A 139 6.41 8.04 5.55
C PHE A 139 6.39 6.89 4.53
N LEU A 140 5.19 6.47 4.10
CA LEU A 140 4.99 5.31 3.23
C LEU A 140 4.31 5.73 1.93
N TYR A 141 4.82 5.22 0.82
CA TYR A 141 4.38 5.59 -0.51
C TYR A 141 4.46 4.42 -1.50
N GLY A 142 3.92 4.63 -2.70
CA GLY A 142 4.09 3.79 -3.88
C GLY A 142 4.78 4.56 -5.01
N HIS A 143 4.22 4.56 -6.21
CA HIS A 143 4.51 5.40 -7.39
C HIS A 143 5.86 5.18 -8.09
N LEU A 144 6.92 4.83 -7.40
CA LEU A 144 8.27 4.87 -7.97
C LEU A 144 8.77 3.54 -8.56
N HIS A 145 7.94 2.48 -8.51
CA HIS A 145 8.36 1.13 -8.92
C HIS A 145 9.67 0.72 -8.24
N ASP A 146 10.69 0.40 -9.04
CA ASP A 146 12.03 0.02 -8.62
C ASP A 146 12.95 1.21 -8.30
N LYS A 147 12.46 2.45 -8.49
CA LYS A 147 13.25 3.66 -8.23
C LYS A 147 13.17 4.08 -6.76
N GLU A 148 14.24 4.68 -6.29
CA GLU A 148 14.33 5.26 -4.96
C GLU A 148 14.15 6.78 -5.01
N VAL A 149 13.64 7.36 -3.92
CA VAL A 149 13.63 8.82 -3.73
C VAL A 149 15.05 9.31 -3.51
N GLU A 150 15.44 10.40 -4.18
CA GLU A 150 16.70 11.08 -3.88
C GLU A 150 16.72 11.57 -2.42
N ASN A 151 17.85 11.40 -1.74
CA ASN A 151 18.02 11.75 -0.32
C ASN A 151 16.97 11.10 0.60
N LYS A 152 16.68 9.82 0.38
CA LYS A 152 15.73 9.03 1.15
C LYS A 152 15.99 9.12 2.66
N ARG A 153 14.95 9.42 3.42
CA ARG A 153 14.99 9.42 4.88
C ARG A 153 15.00 7.99 5.42
N PHE A 154 15.60 7.77 6.60
CA PHE A 154 15.64 6.45 7.25
C PHE A 154 14.23 5.91 7.58
N ASN A 155 13.25 6.81 7.80
CA ASN A 155 11.86 6.50 8.14
C ASN A 155 10.89 6.63 6.95
N GLN A 156 11.42 6.53 5.73
CA GLN A 156 10.68 6.60 4.49
C GLN A 156 10.81 5.27 3.72
N MET A 157 9.67 4.73 3.20
CA MET A 157 9.68 3.44 2.52
C MET A 157 8.64 3.38 1.40
N ASN A 158 9.05 2.82 0.25
CA ASN A 158 8.15 2.37 -0.80
C ASN A 158 7.54 1.02 -0.40
N VAL A 159 6.20 0.92 -0.41
CA VAL A 159 5.45 -0.30 -0.07
C VAL A 159 4.79 -0.94 -1.30
N GLY A 160 5.27 -0.61 -2.48
CA GLY A 160 4.78 -1.16 -3.73
C GLY A 160 4.94 -2.67 -3.82
N TRP A 161 4.03 -3.33 -4.55
CA TRP A 161 4.09 -4.77 -4.81
C TRP A 161 5.42 -5.19 -5.42
N ASP A 162 5.98 -4.35 -6.29
CA ASP A 162 7.28 -4.59 -6.96
C ASP A 162 8.45 -4.72 -5.98
N GLN A 163 8.34 -4.12 -4.78
CA GLN A 163 9.38 -4.15 -3.76
C GLN A 163 9.36 -5.42 -2.92
N PHE A 164 8.18 -5.98 -2.66
CA PHE A 164 8.00 -7.06 -1.69
C PHE A 164 7.41 -8.34 -2.29
N GLY A 165 6.74 -8.29 -3.44
CA GLY A 165 5.97 -9.40 -4.01
C GLY A 165 4.79 -9.85 -3.13
N ARG A 166 4.45 -9.05 -2.11
CA ARG A 166 3.39 -9.31 -1.13
C ARG A 166 2.99 -8.02 -0.41
N PRO A 167 1.84 -7.97 0.25
CA PRO A 167 1.59 -6.92 1.23
C PRO A 167 2.63 -6.96 2.36
N VAL A 168 2.98 -5.81 2.91
CA VAL A 168 3.94 -5.69 4.01
C VAL A 168 3.24 -5.25 5.29
N GLU A 169 3.51 -5.93 6.40
CA GLU A 169 2.92 -5.60 7.69
C GLU A 169 3.56 -4.33 8.28
N LEU A 170 2.78 -3.40 8.82
CA LEU A 170 3.32 -2.16 9.40
C LEU A 170 4.30 -2.43 10.56
N LYS A 171 4.11 -3.51 11.33
CA LYS A 171 5.06 -3.91 12.38
C LYS A 171 6.43 -4.28 11.80
N GLU A 172 6.47 -4.96 10.65
CA GLU A 172 7.70 -5.25 9.91
C GLU A 172 8.39 -3.97 9.48
N ILE A 173 7.64 -3.03 8.89
CA ILE A 173 8.15 -1.71 8.48
C ILE A 173 8.76 -0.95 9.67
N ILE A 174 8.04 -0.90 10.80
CA ILE A 174 8.54 -0.25 12.03
C ILE A 174 9.89 -0.85 12.47
N ASN A 175 10.04 -2.16 12.40
CA ASN A 175 11.28 -2.84 12.76
C ASN A 175 12.43 -2.50 11.80
N ILE A 176 12.17 -2.47 10.50
CA ILE A 176 13.15 -2.06 9.48
C ILE A 176 13.61 -0.61 9.73
N ILE A 177 12.67 0.30 9.96
CA ILE A 177 12.97 1.73 10.24
C ILE A 177 13.83 1.88 11.50
N LYS A 178 13.52 1.13 12.57
CA LYS A 178 14.34 1.13 13.79
C LYS A 178 15.76 0.64 13.56
N GLN A 179 15.94 -0.37 12.70
CA GLN A 179 17.27 -0.85 12.32
C GLN A 179 18.03 0.21 11.51
N ASN A 180 17.38 0.83 10.52
CA ASN A 180 17.98 1.89 9.71
C ASN A 180 18.43 3.10 10.56
N LYS A 181 17.62 3.51 11.55
CA LYS A 181 17.97 4.59 12.49
C LYS A 181 19.25 4.27 13.27
N ARG A 182 19.43 3.02 13.70
CA ARG A 182 20.64 2.59 14.44
C ARG A 182 21.90 2.57 13.59
N MET A 183 21.78 2.36 12.29
CA MET A 183 22.93 2.33 11.36
C MET A 183 23.40 3.74 10.95
N GLN A 184 22.63 4.79 11.24
CA GLN A 184 22.98 6.17 10.92
C GLN A 184 23.55 6.94 12.13
N LEU A 185 23.60 6.32 13.32
CA LEU A 185 24.21 6.82 14.55
C LEU A 185 25.61 6.23 14.76
#